data_c9d4ff9451478078af9d365a5caa1097
#
_entry.id   c9d4ff9451478078af9d365a5caa1097
#
_cell.length_a   1.000
_cell.length_b   1.000
_cell.length_c   1.000
_cell.angle_alpha   90.00
_cell.angle_beta   90.00
_cell.angle_gamma   90.00
#
_symmetry.space_group_name_H-M   'P 1'
#
loop_
_entity.id
_entity.type
_entity.pdbx_description
1 polymer ?
#
loop_
_entity_poly.entity_id
_entity_poly.type
_entity_poly.pdbx_seq_one_letter_code
_entity_poly.pdbx_strand_id
1 'polypeptide(L)'
;AEDDRRTFRKRGYYPYGDWENQLDRIEQVVKKFDKPFFFAEAGCMSVKGSNQVPNDWGVRGDYDEKGQADWFQAMFDACEKRDWVGGFGIWEWAAWHGDGRNPVKRGDYEVYGKAAADIIYRKFSQVSE
;
A
#
# COMPACT_ATOMS: atom_id res chain seq x y z
N ALA A 1 1.09 11.68 -17.80
CA ALA A 1 1.38 10.48 -16.98
C ALA A 1 2.84 10.03 -17.08
N GLU A 2 3.50 10.25 -18.23
CA GLU A 2 4.90 9.84 -18.44
C GLU A 2 5.92 10.83 -17.82
N ASP A 3 5.51 12.07 -17.63
CA ASP A 3 6.36 13.13 -17.08
C ASP A 3 6.55 13.00 -15.56
N ASP A 4 5.56 12.54 -14.86
CA ASP A 4 5.62 12.30 -13.41
C ASP A 4 6.69 11.23 -13.06
N ARG A 5 6.77 10.14 -13.82
CA ARG A 5 7.74 9.05 -13.57
C ARG A 5 9.19 9.50 -13.67
N ARG A 6 9.51 10.45 -14.59
CA ARG A 6 10.87 10.98 -14.75
C ARG A 6 11.25 11.95 -13.64
N THR A 7 10.32 12.73 -13.16
CA THR A 7 10.56 13.71 -12.09
C THR A 7 10.82 13.02 -10.75
N PHE A 8 10.14 11.91 -10.49
CA PHE A 8 10.30 11.13 -9.26
C PHE A 8 11.62 10.35 -9.24
N ARG A 9 12.04 9.77 -10.36
CA ARG A 9 13.38 9.14 -10.47
C ARG A 9 14.51 10.09 -10.09
N LYS A 10 14.42 11.38 -10.45
CA LYS A 10 15.43 12.39 -10.12
C LYS A 10 15.48 12.74 -8.62
N ARG A 11 14.40 12.50 -7.88
CA ARG A 11 14.31 12.80 -6.43
C ARG A 11 14.56 11.58 -5.53
N GLY A 12 14.87 10.42 -6.10
CA GLY A 12 15.04 9.19 -5.32
C GLY A 12 13.72 8.59 -4.85
N TYR A 13 12.59 9.08 -5.31
CA TYR A 13 11.28 8.52 -5.05
C TYR A 13 10.89 7.59 -6.19
N TYR A 14 10.53 6.38 -5.87
CA TYR A 14 10.16 5.35 -6.83
C TYR A 14 8.69 4.97 -6.67
N PRO A 15 7.78 5.56 -7.47
CA PRO A 15 6.44 5.02 -7.56
C PRO A 15 6.49 3.72 -8.37
N TYR A 16 5.82 2.69 -7.95
CA TYR A 16 5.61 1.41 -8.65
C TYR A 16 6.85 0.59 -9.06
N GLY A 17 8.00 1.19 -9.29
CA GLY A 17 9.18 0.48 -9.78
C GLY A 17 10.10 -0.04 -8.69
N ASP A 18 9.89 0.38 -7.45
CA ASP A 18 10.82 0.07 -6.36
C ASP A 18 10.38 -1.09 -5.46
N TRP A 19 9.17 -1.59 -5.61
CA TRP A 19 8.73 -2.76 -4.86
C TRP A 19 9.64 -3.96 -5.08
N GLU A 20 10.07 -4.22 -6.31
CA GLU A 20 10.99 -5.32 -6.60
C GLU A 20 12.33 -5.14 -5.89
N ASN A 21 12.93 -3.95 -5.93
CA ASN A 21 14.19 -3.68 -5.24
C ASN A 21 14.05 -3.78 -3.71
N GLN A 22 12.95 -3.29 -3.13
CA GLN A 22 12.71 -3.42 -1.71
C GLN A 22 12.49 -4.88 -1.30
N LEU A 23 11.72 -5.62 -2.07
CA LEU A 23 11.50 -7.04 -1.84
C LEU A 23 12.77 -7.86 -1.99
N ASP A 24 13.64 -7.55 -2.96
CA ASP A 24 14.95 -8.18 -3.10
C ASP A 24 15.81 -7.98 -1.84
N ARG A 25 15.80 -6.80 -1.27
CA ARG A 25 16.52 -6.49 -0.02
C ARG A 25 15.94 -7.27 1.17
N ILE A 26 14.62 -7.31 1.29
CA ILE A 26 13.91 -8.07 2.33
C ILE A 26 14.20 -9.57 2.18
N GLU A 27 14.21 -10.09 0.95
CA GLU A 27 14.48 -11.48 0.67
C GLU A 27 15.85 -11.95 1.18
N GLN A 28 16.87 -11.08 1.13
CA GLN A 28 18.19 -11.38 1.70
C GLN A 28 18.10 -11.64 3.21
N VAL A 29 17.26 -10.87 3.91
CA VAL A 29 17.02 -11.05 5.35
C VAL A 29 16.22 -12.34 5.60
N VAL A 30 15.18 -12.57 4.82
CA VAL A 30 14.37 -13.80 4.89
C VAL A 30 15.24 -15.04 4.71
N LYS A 31 16.10 -15.08 3.69
CA LYS A 31 17.04 -16.18 3.45
C LYS A 31 18.04 -16.36 4.58
N LYS A 32 18.55 -15.26 5.13
CA LYS A 32 19.54 -15.32 6.23
C LYS A 32 18.96 -15.95 7.49
N PHE A 33 17.70 -15.65 7.82
CA PHE A 33 17.08 -16.11 9.07
C PHE A 33 16.13 -17.30 8.87
N ASP A 34 15.86 -17.68 7.63
CA ASP A 34 14.92 -18.75 7.28
C ASP A 34 13.55 -18.57 7.95
N LYS A 35 13.00 -17.36 7.83
CA LYS A 35 11.71 -16.97 8.41
C LYS A 35 10.84 -16.27 7.37
N PRO A 36 9.53 -16.54 7.35
CA PRO A 36 8.60 -15.77 6.52
C PRO A 36 8.57 -14.31 6.99
N PHE A 37 8.23 -13.44 6.06
CA PHE A 37 8.12 -12.01 6.30
C PHE A 37 6.65 -11.59 6.40
N PHE A 38 6.35 -10.74 7.36
CA PHE A 38 5.02 -10.18 7.55
C PHE A 38 5.13 -8.65 7.59
N PHE A 39 4.34 -7.98 6.76
CA PHE A 39 4.19 -6.54 6.83
C PHE A 39 3.31 -6.18 8.03
N ALA A 40 3.90 -5.79 9.15
CA ALA A 40 3.18 -5.44 10.37
C ALA A 40 2.27 -4.22 10.18
N GLU A 41 2.71 -3.27 9.34
CA GLU A 41 1.95 -2.11 8.93
C GLU A 41 2.19 -1.86 7.43
N ALA A 42 1.13 -1.78 6.66
CA ALA A 42 1.19 -1.48 5.25
C ALA A 42 0.05 -0.53 4.87
N GLY A 43 0.38 0.65 4.38
CA GLY A 43 -0.62 1.63 3.98
C GLY A 43 -0.03 2.92 3.43
N CYS A 44 -0.89 3.71 2.82
CA CYS A 44 -0.61 5.11 2.49
C CYS A 44 -1.90 5.93 2.60
N MET A 45 -1.76 7.24 2.75
CA MET A 45 -2.92 8.12 2.82
C MET A 45 -3.60 8.27 1.45
N SER A 46 -4.90 8.54 1.47
CA SER A 46 -5.69 8.90 0.30
C SER A 46 -5.52 10.39 -0.06
N VAL A 47 -4.25 10.80 -0.20
CA VAL A 47 -3.83 12.16 -0.52
C VAL A 47 -2.84 12.09 -1.68
N LYS A 48 -2.98 12.99 -2.64
CA LYS A 48 -2.09 13.08 -3.80
C LYS A 48 -0.63 13.14 -3.38
N GLY A 49 0.18 12.21 -3.89
CA GLY A 49 1.60 12.09 -3.60
C GLY A 49 1.95 11.20 -2.41
N SER A 50 1.00 10.80 -1.56
CA SER A 50 1.26 9.92 -0.42
C SER A 50 1.77 8.54 -0.86
N ASN A 51 1.31 8.04 -2.01
CA ASN A 51 1.76 6.77 -2.57
C ASN A 51 3.25 6.71 -2.92
N GLN A 52 3.94 7.84 -2.88
CA GLN A 52 5.38 7.95 -3.13
C GLN A 52 6.20 7.97 -1.84
N VAL A 53 5.57 8.42 -0.78
CA VAL A 53 6.16 8.52 0.56
C VAL A 53 5.14 7.99 1.59
N PRO A 54 4.79 6.70 1.51
CA PRO A 54 3.65 6.14 2.24
C PRO A 54 3.76 6.26 3.75
N ASN A 55 4.97 6.33 4.27
CA ASN A 55 5.26 6.48 5.70
C ASN A 55 5.29 7.96 6.16
N ASP A 56 5.13 8.92 5.26
CA ASP A 56 5.07 10.35 5.60
C ASP A 56 3.62 10.79 5.84
N TRP A 57 3.21 10.74 7.09
CA TRP A 57 1.90 11.22 7.53
C TRP A 57 1.75 12.76 7.52
N GLY A 58 2.83 13.47 7.21
CA GLY A 58 2.87 14.92 7.03
C GLY A 58 2.46 15.38 5.63
N VAL A 59 2.33 14.48 4.65
CA VAL A 59 1.91 14.85 3.29
C VAL A 59 0.57 15.57 3.29
N ARG A 60 0.51 16.68 2.55
CA ARG A 60 -0.71 17.47 2.36
C ARG A 60 -0.98 17.61 0.88
N GLY A 61 -2.22 17.51 0.48
CA GLY A 61 -2.65 17.59 -0.92
C GLY A 61 -4.13 17.28 -1.07
N ASP A 62 -4.57 17.25 -2.31
CA ASP A 62 -5.94 16.91 -2.66
C ASP A 62 -6.25 15.45 -2.30
N TYR A 63 -7.52 15.19 -2.01
CA TYR A 63 -8.02 13.84 -1.81
C TYR A 63 -7.78 12.97 -3.05
N ASP A 64 -7.19 11.79 -2.85
CA ASP A 64 -6.83 10.86 -3.93
C ASP A 64 -6.95 9.40 -3.46
N GLU A 65 -8.19 8.89 -3.43
CA GLU A 65 -8.41 7.48 -3.09
C GLU A 65 -7.91 6.51 -4.17
N LYS A 66 -7.80 6.98 -5.42
CA LYS A 66 -7.24 6.17 -6.49
C LYS A 66 -5.75 5.93 -6.27
N GLY A 67 -4.99 6.95 -5.92
CA GLY A 67 -3.57 6.81 -5.62
C GLY A 67 -3.32 5.85 -4.46
N GLN A 68 -4.17 5.89 -3.43
CA GLN A 68 -4.14 4.93 -2.33
C GLN A 68 -4.42 3.49 -2.81
N ALA A 69 -5.46 3.30 -3.61
CA ALA A 69 -5.83 1.99 -4.16
C ALA A 69 -4.73 1.42 -5.07
N ASP A 70 -4.17 2.25 -5.94
CA ASP A 70 -3.08 1.86 -6.84
C ASP A 70 -1.83 1.42 -6.06
N TRP A 71 -1.54 2.05 -4.92
CA TRP A 71 -0.44 1.65 -4.05
C TRP A 71 -0.65 0.25 -3.48
N PHE A 72 -1.84 -0.06 -2.96
CA PHE A 72 -2.16 -1.40 -2.47
C PHE A 72 -2.11 -2.45 -3.57
N GLN A 73 -2.65 -2.14 -4.76
CA GLN A 73 -2.61 -3.05 -5.89
C GLN A 73 -1.16 -3.37 -6.28
N ALA A 74 -0.31 -2.35 -6.39
CA ALA A 74 1.10 -2.53 -6.73
C ALA A 74 1.85 -3.37 -5.69
N MET A 75 1.58 -3.16 -4.40
CA MET A 75 2.14 -3.96 -3.31
C MET A 75 1.74 -5.44 -3.44
N PHE A 76 0.46 -5.71 -3.61
CA PHE A 76 -0.03 -7.08 -3.73
C PHE A 76 0.52 -7.78 -4.97
N ASP A 77 0.55 -7.11 -6.12
CA ASP A 77 1.08 -7.67 -7.37
C ASP A 77 2.57 -8.02 -7.24
N ALA A 78 3.36 -7.16 -6.62
CA ALA A 78 4.78 -7.40 -6.40
C ALA A 78 5.01 -8.56 -5.41
N CYS A 79 4.24 -8.62 -4.33
CA CYS A 79 4.37 -9.64 -3.30
C CYS A 79 3.84 -11.01 -3.73
N GLU A 80 2.92 -11.08 -4.69
CA GLU A 80 2.36 -12.34 -5.17
C GLU A 80 3.40 -13.31 -5.75
N LYS A 81 4.51 -12.77 -6.25
CA LYS A 81 5.64 -13.53 -6.80
C LYS A 81 6.61 -14.03 -5.72
N ARG A 82 6.36 -13.71 -4.45
CA ARG A 82 7.27 -13.95 -3.32
C ARG A 82 6.59 -14.87 -2.29
N ASP A 83 6.88 -16.14 -2.34
CA ASP A 83 6.29 -17.18 -1.48
C ASP A 83 6.64 -17.02 0.01
N TRP A 84 7.69 -16.27 0.32
CA TRP A 84 8.11 -15.97 1.67
C TRP A 84 7.33 -14.81 2.33
N VAL A 85 6.47 -14.10 1.60
CA VAL A 85 5.58 -13.08 2.17
C VAL A 85 4.40 -13.78 2.86
N GLY A 86 4.37 -13.73 4.19
CA GLY A 86 3.38 -14.43 5.00
C GLY A 86 2.09 -13.64 5.24
N GLY A 87 2.09 -12.32 5.04
CA GLY A 87 0.87 -11.53 5.21
C GLY A 87 1.09 -10.03 5.41
N PHE A 88 -0.02 -9.33 5.63
CA PHE A 88 -0.08 -7.87 5.70
C PHE A 88 -0.97 -7.41 6.86
N GLY A 89 -0.48 -6.52 7.71
CA GLY A 89 -1.30 -5.69 8.58
C GLY A 89 -1.65 -4.39 7.85
N ILE A 90 -2.92 -4.20 7.54
CA ILE A 90 -3.37 -3.03 6.78
C ILE A 90 -3.45 -1.81 7.70
N TRP A 91 -2.74 -0.74 7.35
CA TRP A 91 -2.80 0.55 8.00
C TRP A 91 -3.47 1.60 7.11
N GLU A 92 -4.75 1.99 7.40
CA GLU A 92 -5.43 1.46 8.55
C GLU A 92 -6.88 1.07 8.22
N TRP A 93 -7.37 0.18 9.03
CA TRP A 93 -8.79 -0.14 9.10
C TRP A 93 -9.25 0.24 10.50
N ALA A 94 -9.83 1.43 10.65
CA ALA A 94 -10.19 1.97 11.94
C ALA A 94 -11.25 1.11 12.64
N ALA A 95 -11.19 1.08 13.95
CA ALA A 95 -12.16 0.35 14.78
C ALA A 95 -13.56 0.99 14.79
N TRP A 96 -13.66 2.27 14.41
CA TRP A 96 -14.91 3.02 14.40
C TRP A 96 -15.08 3.78 13.08
N HIS A 97 -16.21 3.58 12.41
CA HIS A 97 -16.51 4.12 11.08
C HIS A 97 -17.79 4.95 11.05
N GLY A 98 -18.21 5.48 12.19
CA GLY A 98 -19.50 6.15 12.29
C GLY A 98 -20.66 5.14 12.27
N ASP A 99 -21.76 5.50 11.61
CA ASP A 99 -22.92 4.62 11.49
C ASP A 99 -22.79 3.55 10.37
N GLY A 100 -21.62 3.50 9.71
CA GLY A 100 -21.31 2.56 8.65
C GLY A 100 -22.04 2.78 7.32
N ARG A 101 -22.98 3.72 7.25
CA ARG A 101 -23.78 3.99 6.04
C ARG A 101 -23.15 5.02 5.14
N ASN A 102 -22.44 5.97 5.73
CA ASN A 102 -21.78 7.06 5.02
C ASN A 102 -20.35 7.20 5.57
N PRO A 103 -19.41 6.42 5.02
CA PRO A 103 -18.02 6.56 5.41
C PRO A 103 -17.53 7.97 5.09
N VAL A 104 -16.90 8.62 6.06
CA VAL A 104 -16.31 9.94 5.86
C VAL A 104 -15.03 9.77 5.07
N LYS A 105 -15.04 10.18 3.81
CA LYS A 105 -13.87 10.12 2.93
C LYS A 105 -12.92 11.27 3.25
N ARG A 106 -11.92 11.00 4.08
CA ARG A 106 -10.87 11.95 4.45
C ARG A 106 -9.53 11.52 3.84
N GLY A 107 -8.65 12.51 3.61
CA GLY A 107 -7.27 12.29 3.18
C GLY A 107 -6.40 11.74 4.32
N ASP A 108 -6.64 10.51 4.73
CA ASP A 108 -5.96 9.80 5.79
C ASP A 108 -5.67 8.34 5.37
N TYR A 109 -5.13 7.54 6.29
CA TYR A 109 -4.80 6.13 6.03
C TYR A 109 -6.01 5.20 6.01
N GLU A 110 -7.17 5.63 6.52
CA GLU A 110 -8.37 4.81 6.55
C GLU A 110 -8.74 4.31 5.15
N VAL A 111 -8.99 3.02 5.03
CA VAL A 111 -9.35 2.39 3.75
C VAL A 111 -10.86 2.12 3.62
N TYR A 112 -11.59 2.10 4.74
CA TYR A 112 -13.02 1.82 4.76
C TYR A 112 -13.80 2.80 3.87
N GLY A 113 -14.66 2.25 3.02
CA GLY A 113 -15.49 3.04 2.10
C GLY A 113 -14.73 3.70 0.94
N LYS A 114 -13.46 3.41 0.76
CA LYS A 114 -12.62 3.91 -0.32
C LYS A 114 -12.29 2.80 -1.32
N ALA A 115 -11.77 3.17 -2.49
CA ALA A 115 -11.38 2.23 -3.54
C ALA A 115 -10.34 1.19 -3.07
N ALA A 116 -9.47 1.56 -2.11
CA ALA A 116 -8.50 0.64 -1.52
C ALA A 116 -9.15 -0.55 -0.81
N ALA A 117 -10.30 -0.36 -0.17
CA ALA A 117 -11.02 -1.44 0.49
C ALA A 117 -11.43 -2.55 -0.50
N ASP A 118 -11.83 -2.19 -1.71
CA ASP A 118 -12.18 -3.16 -2.77
C ASP A 118 -10.97 -3.95 -3.26
N ILE A 119 -9.82 -3.30 -3.37
CA ILE A 119 -8.54 -3.96 -3.71
C ILE A 119 -8.17 -4.98 -2.64
N ILE A 120 -8.22 -4.58 -1.38
CA ILE A 120 -7.91 -5.43 -0.22
C ILE A 120 -8.87 -6.61 -0.15
N TYR A 121 -10.18 -6.35 -0.29
CA TYR A 121 -11.20 -7.39 -0.28
C TYR A 121 -10.94 -8.44 -1.36
N ARG A 122 -10.68 -8.01 -2.59
CA ARG A 122 -10.39 -8.94 -3.70
C ARG A 122 -9.15 -9.78 -3.43
N LYS A 123 -8.10 -9.18 -2.89
CA LYS A 123 -6.87 -9.90 -2.56
C LYS A 123 -7.13 -11.00 -1.53
N PHE A 124 -7.77 -10.67 -0.44
CA PHE A 124 -8.01 -11.63 0.64
C PHE A 124 -9.12 -12.63 0.35
N SER A 125 -10.02 -12.35 -0.59
CA SER A 125 -11.08 -13.29 -1.03
C SER A 125 -10.55 -14.39 -1.94
N GLN A 126 -9.36 -14.23 -2.51
CA GLN A 126 -8.73 -15.24 -3.40
C GLN A 126 -7.96 -16.33 -2.63
N VAL A 127 -7.87 -16.22 -1.31
CA VAL A 127 -7.13 -17.14 -0.44
C VAL A 127 -8.08 -18.20 0.09
N SER A 128 -8.61 -19.05 -0.77
CA SER A 128 -9.28 -20.27 -0.30
C SER A 128 -9.57 -21.21 -1.47
N GLU A 129 -8.60 -22.03 -1.75
CA GLU A 129 -8.81 -23.42 -2.21
C GLU A 129 -7.55 -24.22 -2.02
#